data_2ce71c345ffdb8efb78c44e6474f7def
#
_entry.id   2ce71c345ffdb8efb78c44e6474f7def
#
_cell.length_a   1.000
_cell.length_b   1.000
_cell.length_c   1.000
_cell.angle_alpha   90.00
_cell.angle_beta   90.00
_cell.angle_gamma   90.00
#
_symmetry.space_group_name_H-M   'P 1'
#
loop_
_entity.id
_entity.type
_entity.pdbx_description
1 polymer ?
#
loop_
_entity_poly.entity_id
_entity_poly.type
_entity_poly.pdbx_seq_one_letter_code
_entity_poly.pdbx_strand_id
1 'polypeptide(L)'
;LQIFHWKGGAIIPMMICLMMTGNLMRDNSEVQVDYSKAELQKAGEIMAGMTIEEKAGQMFMLDFRKYKGTDVTGINEEIAQAIRKYTPGGIILFEENTVDALQTRHLIEDFQGNSPRIPLFMAVDQEGGAVTRMKYATTMPGNMALGAAGDERLTYQVARTVGKELKVLGFNVDFAPVIDVNNNPANPIIGVRSFGSDPQWVTRMGLKFVKGLNDAGVVSAVKHFPGHGDTGVDSHIDLPTISHDMERLESIELKPYYAMIEHQVDMIMTAHITFPAIEEDPEIPATLSPKCLTGLLRERMGFQGVIITDALDMKAITKRYGQSQAAVMAIMAGADMLLMPREIDITIPYVIDQVKKGIIPQDRIDASVQRILALKLKRGILGPKKQNPAQTFTADAIRIVGSPANDGLEKKAAGKAVTLVRNIHETLPFRLNDGQRVIFFAPSSKGLETIESAINAIIPGHSTDSRLITGFNYENQRSLTEEQKRAVTEGDYIILFTRTATAKDMAPQSSFIAAYAAELVSYANALDKRMVAVAIRNPYDIQFIAEVKAYLAAYSDWDGGGVEASLRTIFGGINPAGKLPVALPDKNGGTLYPAGFGMRYGD
;
A
#
# COMPACT_ATOMS: atom_id res chain seq x y z
N LEU A 1 15.94 -84.34 11.99
CA LEU A 1 15.10 -85.22 12.87
C LEU A 1 14.28 -84.35 13.80
N GLN A 2 12.98 -84.69 13.84
CA GLN A 2 11.88 -84.40 14.72
C GLN A 2 11.12 -83.10 14.50
N ILE A 3 10.09 -83.28 13.84
CA ILE A 3 8.66 -82.89 13.83
C ILE A 3 8.11 -82.65 15.24
N PHE A 4 7.51 -81.49 15.43
CA PHE A 4 6.27 -81.39 16.23
C PHE A 4 5.30 -80.35 15.68
N HIS A 5 4.12 -80.82 15.32
CA HIS A 5 2.93 -80.09 14.98
C HIS A 5 2.33 -79.38 16.21
N TRP A 6 1.84 -78.17 16.08
CA TRP A 6 0.55 -77.84 16.68
C TRP A 6 -0.22 -76.79 15.89
N LYS A 7 -1.53 -77.04 15.84
CA LYS A 7 -2.56 -76.30 15.10
C LYS A 7 -3.03 -75.11 15.90
N GLY A 8 -3.54 -74.07 15.21
CA GLY A 8 -4.50 -73.12 15.79
C GLY A 8 -4.33 -71.72 15.27
N GLY A 9 -5.02 -71.35 14.28
CA GLY A 9 -5.62 -70.29 13.62
C GLY A 9 -5.67 -68.92 14.29
N ALA A 10 -5.23 -67.90 13.55
CA ALA A 10 -5.90 -66.59 13.39
C ALA A 10 -5.19 -65.87 12.23
N ILE A 11 -5.91 -65.61 11.16
CA ILE A 11 -5.45 -64.85 10.02
C ILE A 11 -5.54 -63.36 10.40
N ILE A 12 -4.40 -62.72 10.58
CA ILE A 12 -4.31 -61.23 10.62
C ILE A 12 -3.83 -60.80 9.25
N PRO A 13 -4.58 -59.95 8.52
CA PRO A 13 -4.09 -59.42 7.25
C PRO A 13 -2.98 -58.43 7.54
N MET A 14 -1.81 -58.73 7.06
CA MET A 14 -0.63 -57.87 7.00
C MET A 14 -0.94 -56.70 6.06
N MET A 15 -1.26 -55.56 6.65
CA MET A 15 -1.46 -54.31 5.94
C MET A 15 -0.10 -53.82 5.43
N ILE A 16 0.17 -54.06 4.14
CA ILE A 16 1.33 -53.53 3.44
C ILE A 16 1.17 -52.02 3.39
N CYS A 17 1.94 -51.32 4.22
CA CYS A 17 2.09 -49.89 4.15
C CYS A 17 2.94 -49.57 2.90
N LEU A 18 2.29 -49.40 1.74
CA LEU A 18 2.90 -48.78 0.59
C LEU A 18 3.19 -47.33 0.95
N MET A 19 4.44 -47.00 1.23
CA MET A 19 4.91 -45.61 1.16
C MET A 19 4.78 -45.17 -0.30
N MET A 20 3.67 -44.54 -0.62
CA MET A 20 3.56 -43.71 -1.80
C MET A 20 4.45 -42.48 -1.59
N THR A 21 5.68 -42.57 -2.10
CA THR A 21 6.41 -41.35 -2.50
C THR A 21 5.63 -40.76 -3.65
N GLY A 22 4.70 -39.89 -3.31
CA GLY A 22 3.97 -39.08 -4.26
C GLY A 22 4.95 -38.08 -4.90
N ASN A 23 5.60 -38.50 -5.98
CA ASN A 23 6.01 -37.57 -7.00
C ASN A 23 4.72 -36.89 -7.49
N LEU A 24 4.45 -35.70 -6.98
CA LEU A 24 3.56 -34.76 -7.63
C LEU A 24 4.20 -34.36 -8.97
N MET A 25 4.10 -35.28 -9.97
CA MET A 25 4.12 -34.85 -11.34
C MET A 25 2.96 -33.85 -11.45
N ARG A 26 3.26 -32.55 -11.51
CA ARG A 26 2.30 -31.57 -12.00
C ARG A 26 1.88 -32.08 -13.37
N ASP A 27 0.63 -32.46 -13.46
CA ASP A 27 -0.07 -32.65 -14.72
C ASP A 27 0.24 -31.42 -15.57
N ASN A 28 0.76 -31.62 -16.79
CA ASN A 28 0.93 -30.58 -17.79
C ASN A 28 -0.47 -30.16 -18.33
N SER A 29 -1.40 -29.85 -17.41
CA SER A 29 -2.58 -29.09 -17.74
C SER A 29 -2.08 -27.72 -18.20
N GLU A 30 -2.45 -27.35 -19.41
CA GLU A 30 -2.14 -26.12 -20.12
C GLU A 30 -1.94 -24.97 -19.14
N VAL A 31 -0.71 -24.39 -19.10
CA VAL A 31 -0.41 -23.18 -18.36
C VAL A 31 -1.48 -22.17 -18.74
N GLN A 32 -2.33 -21.83 -17.80
CA GLN A 32 -3.46 -20.93 -18.03
C GLN A 32 -2.88 -19.55 -18.34
N VAL A 33 -2.89 -19.19 -19.63
CA VAL A 33 -2.24 -17.97 -20.12
C VAL A 33 -3.07 -16.78 -19.65
N ASP A 34 -2.45 -15.81 -18.99
CA ASP A 34 -3.09 -14.58 -18.51
C ASP A 34 -3.74 -13.75 -19.64
N TYR A 35 -3.34 -14.01 -20.87
CA TYR A 35 -3.83 -13.35 -22.08
C TYR A 35 -4.47 -14.35 -23.05
N SER A 36 -5.58 -13.96 -23.68
CA SER A 36 -6.20 -14.77 -24.73
C SER A 36 -5.28 -14.89 -25.95
N LYS A 37 -5.42 -15.98 -26.71
CA LYS A 37 -4.70 -16.16 -27.99
C LYS A 37 -4.91 -14.96 -28.94
N ALA A 38 -6.11 -14.37 -28.95
CA ALA A 38 -6.43 -13.21 -29.76
C ALA A 38 -5.67 -11.95 -29.32
N GLU A 39 -5.53 -11.72 -28.01
CA GLU A 39 -4.74 -10.60 -27.46
C GLU A 39 -3.25 -10.75 -27.79
N LEU A 40 -2.69 -11.95 -27.61
CA LEU A 40 -1.29 -12.23 -27.95
C LEU A 40 -1.03 -12.10 -29.46
N GLN A 41 -1.91 -12.64 -30.30
CA GLN A 41 -1.79 -12.49 -31.75
C GLN A 41 -1.84 -11.01 -32.14
N LYS A 42 -2.82 -10.27 -31.62
CA LYS A 42 -2.97 -8.83 -31.95
C LYS A 42 -1.80 -8.01 -31.45
N ALA A 43 -1.27 -8.29 -30.27
CA ALA A 43 -0.04 -7.68 -29.75
C ALA A 43 1.14 -7.94 -30.69
N GLY A 44 1.32 -9.18 -31.17
CA GLY A 44 2.34 -9.55 -32.15
C GLY A 44 2.22 -8.79 -33.48
N GLU A 45 0.98 -8.67 -34.02
CA GLU A 45 0.71 -7.90 -35.25
C GLU A 45 1.11 -6.41 -35.10
N ILE A 46 0.76 -5.80 -33.96
CA ILE A 46 1.12 -4.40 -33.67
C ILE A 46 2.64 -4.26 -33.54
N MET A 47 3.26 -5.17 -32.77
CA MET A 47 4.70 -5.17 -32.52
C MET A 47 5.54 -5.37 -33.79
N ALA A 48 5.07 -6.17 -34.74
CA ALA A 48 5.74 -6.38 -36.02
C ALA A 48 5.93 -5.09 -36.86
N GLY A 49 5.06 -4.11 -36.65
CA GLY A 49 5.16 -2.80 -37.30
C GLY A 49 5.89 -1.74 -36.46
N MET A 50 6.56 -2.09 -35.35
CA MET A 50 7.30 -1.18 -34.48
C MET A 50 8.79 -1.20 -34.75
N THR A 51 9.43 -0.02 -34.71
CA THR A 51 10.88 0.08 -34.69
C THR A 51 11.45 -0.35 -33.33
N ILE A 52 12.77 -0.56 -33.26
CA ILE A 52 13.40 -0.91 -31.99
C ILE A 52 13.31 0.23 -30.97
N GLU A 53 13.32 1.48 -31.43
CA GLU A 53 13.14 2.67 -30.61
C GLU A 53 11.74 2.72 -30.00
N GLU A 54 10.70 2.46 -30.79
CA GLU A 54 9.32 2.39 -30.32
C GLU A 54 9.11 1.23 -29.33
N LYS A 55 9.72 0.06 -29.61
CA LYS A 55 9.68 -1.09 -28.71
C LYS A 55 10.35 -0.79 -27.38
N ALA A 56 11.59 -0.28 -27.41
CA ALA A 56 12.30 0.12 -26.20
C ALA A 56 11.52 1.18 -25.41
N GLY A 57 10.94 2.18 -26.09
CA GLY A 57 10.12 3.22 -25.46
C GLY A 57 8.94 2.65 -24.66
N GLN A 58 8.25 1.61 -25.18
CA GLN A 58 7.15 0.98 -24.45
C GLN A 58 7.55 0.36 -23.11
N MET A 59 8.82 0.06 -22.89
CA MET A 59 9.33 -0.45 -21.63
C MET A 59 9.55 0.64 -20.57
N PHE A 60 9.33 1.91 -20.87
CA PHE A 60 9.53 3.01 -19.94
C PHE A 60 8.21 3.59 -19.46
N MET A 61 8.10 3.81 -18.14
CA MET A 61 7.06 4.61 -17.51
C MET A 61 7.70 5.85 -16.90
N LEU A 62 7.39 7.01 -17.48
CA LEU A 62 8.04 8.28 -17.15
C LEU A 62 7.24 9.05 -16.10
N ASP A 63 7.90 9.97 -15.41
CA ASP A 63 7.26 10.99 -14.59
C ASP A 63 7.64 12.40 -15.07
N PHE A 64 6.69 13.31 -14.97
CA PHE A 64 6.87 14.72 -15.25
C PHE A 64 6.31 15.54 -14.08
N ARG A 65 6.80 15.29 -12.86
CA ARG A 65 6.32 16.01 -11.67
C ARG A 65 6.58 17.50 -11.75
N LYS A 66 7.82 17.84 -12.12
CA LYS A 66 8.28 19.22 -12.23
C LYS A 66 9.03 19.45 -13.53
N TYR A 67 8.80 20.62 -14.10
CA TYR A 67 9.58 21.11 -15.23
C TYR A 67 10.21 22.46 -14.86
N LYS A 68 11.56 22.52 -14.90
CA LYS A 68 12.34 23.71 -14.49
C LYS A 68 11.93 24.24 -13.09
N GLY A 69 11.64 23.32 -12.16
CA GLY A 69 11.29 23.65 -10.77
C GLY A 69 9.82 23.94 -10.51
N THR A 70 8.98 24.03 -11.55
CA THR A 70 7.52 24.27 -11.44
C THR A 70 6.76 22.97 -11.59
N ASP A 71 5.70 22.79 -10.79
CA ASP A 71 4.80 21.63 -10.86
C ASP A 71 4.11 21.56 -12.23
N VAL A 72 4.07 20.36 -12.82
CA VAL A 72 3.47 20.15 -14.15
C VAL A 72 1.99 19.83 -13.99
N THR A 73 1.17 20.86 -14.09
CA THR A 73 -0.30 20.78 -14.09
C THR A 73 -0.93 20.90 -15.49
N GLY A 74 -0.10 21.07 -16.50
CA GLY A 74 -0.38 21.08 -17.95
C GLY A 74 0.89 20.76 -18.72
N ILE A 75 0.79 20.14 -19.89
CA ILE A 75 1.98 19.82 -20.68
C ILE A 75 2.46 21.03 -21.49
N ASN A 76 3.78 21.17 -21.62
CA ASN A 76 4.42 22.10 -22.54
C ASN A 76 4.95 21.36 -23.78
N GLU A 77 5.46 22.11 -24.76
CA GLU A 77 5.93 21.52 -26.01
C GLU A 77 7.14 20.59 -25.81
N GLU A 78 8.04 20.88 -24.87
CA GLU A 78 9.19 20.01 -24.60
C GLU A 78 8.75 18.64 -24.04
N ILE A 79 7.76 18.62 -23.13
CA ILE A 79 7.17 17.37 -22.62
C ILE A 79 6.47 16.63 -23.77
N ALA A 80 5.67 17.35 -24.57
CA ALA A 80 4.99 16.78 -25.72
C ALA A 80 5.97 16.16 -26.73
N GLN A 81 7.09 16.84 -27.01
CA GLN A 81 8.17 16.32 -27.89
C GLN A 81 8.84 15.09 -27.29
N ALA A 82 9.10 15.05 -25.98
CA ALA A 82 9.67 13.88 -25.32
C ALA A 82 8.75 12.65 -25.46
N ILE A 83 7.43 12.81 -25.28
CA ILE A 83 6.45 11.73 -25.45
C ILE A 83 6.44 11.23 -26.90
N ARG A 84 6.39 12.13 -27.88
CA ARG A 84 6.40 11.77 -29.31
C ARG A 84 7.72 11.10 -29.72
N LYS A 85 8.86 11.57 -29.20
CA LYS A 85 10.21 11.06 -29.51
C LYS A 85 10.44 9.67 -28.93
N TYR A 86 10.10 9.47 -27.67
CA TYR A 86 10.44 8.25 -26.94
C TYR A 86 9.31 7.22 -26.90
N THR A 87 8.08 7.61 -27.28
CA THR A 87 6.89 6.72 -27.28
C THR A 87 6.79 5.84 -26.04
N PRO A 88 6.78 6.42 -24.80
CA PRO A 88 6.82 5.65 -23.57
C PRO A 88 5.62 4.73 -23.44
N GLY A 89 5.78 3.65 -22.70
CA GLY A 89 4.69 2.72 -22.36
C GLY A 89 3.66 3.30 -21.41
N GLY A 90 4.08 4.26 -20.55
CA GLY A 90 3.21 4.90 -19.59
C GLY A 90 3.79 6.16 -18.97
N ILE A 91 2.94 6.84 -18.20
CA ILE A 91 3.26 8.00 -17.36
C ILE A 91 2.63 7.81 -16.00
N ILE A 92 3.39 8.10 -14.93
CA ILE A 92 2.89 8.16 -13.55
C ILE A 92 2.70 9.63 -13.14
N LEU A 93 1.58 9.92 -12.44
CA LEU A 93 1.30 11.22 -11.85
C LEU A 93 1.38 11.18 -10.33
N PHE A 94 1.73 12.34 -9.76
CA PHE A 94 1.87 12.55 -8.32
C PHE A 94 0.97 13.70 -7.84
N GLU A 95 1.00 13.98 -6.55
CA GLU A 95 0.23 15.07 -5.94
C GLU A 95 0.50 16.42 -6.61
N GLU A 96 1.75 16.68 -6.97
CA GLU A 96 2.19 17.91 -7.65
C GLU A 96 1.54 18.12 -9.03
N ASN A 97 1.08 17.03 -9.67
CA ASN A 97 0.43 17.10 -10.98
C ASN A 97 -1.08 17.31 -10.92
N THR A 98 -1.71 17.11 -9.73
CA THR A 98 -3.16 16.97 -9.60
C THR A 98 -3.73 18.08 -8.72
N VAL A 99 -4.41 19.07 -9.32
CA VAL A 99 -4.99 20.23 -8.63
C VAL A 99 -6.45 19.98 -8.28
N ASP A 100 -7.24 19.58 -9.27
CA ASP A 100 -8.65 19.21 -9.14
C ASP A 100 -9.01 18.15 -10.19
N ALA A 101 -10.23 17.66 -10.12
CA ALA A 101 -10.68 16.56 -10.95
C ALA A 101 -10.72 16.92 -12.46
N LEU A 102 -11.08 18.15 -12.79
CA LEU A 102 -11.19 18.61 -14.19
C LEU A 102 -9.80 18.85 -14.79
N GLN A 103 -8.94 19.54 -14.05
CA GLN A 103 -7.55 19.77 -14.47
C GLN A 103 -6.81 18.44 -14.66
N THR A 104 -6.92 17.52 -13.71
CA THR A 104 -6.28 16.19 -13.79
C THR A 104 -6.75 15.43 -15.02
N ARG A 105 -8.06 15.46 -15.30
CA ARG A 105 -8.63 14.83 -16.49
C ARG A 105 -8.05 15.41 -17.77
N HIS A 106 -8.00 16.74 -17.90
CA HIS A 106 -7.42 17.41 -19.08
C HIS A 106 -5.94 17.08 -19.23
N LEU A 107 -5.17 17.12 -18.14
CA LEU A 107 -3.75 16.75 -18.17
C LEU A 107 -3.54 15.33 -18.73
N ILE A 108 -4.35 14.37 -18.29
CA ILE A 108 -4.29 12.98 -18.79
C ILE A 108 -4.68 12.90 -20.26
N GLU A 109 -5.69 13.65 -20.70
CA GLU A 109 -6.09 13.72 -22.12
C GLU A 109 -4.99 14.32 -22.99
N ASP A 110 -4.31 15.36 -22.52
CA ASP A 110 -3.16 15.97 -23.20
C ASP A 110 -1.99 14.98 -23.34
N PHE A 111 -1.66 14.23 -22.28
CA PHE A 111 -0.66 13.15 -22.37
C PHE A 111 -1.05 12.10 -23.41
N GLN A 112 -2.28 11.60 -23.36
CA GLN A 112 -2.77 10.60 -24.32
C GLN A 112 -2.81 11.13 -25.76
N GLY A 113 -3.14 12.42 -25.96
CA GLY A 113 -3.15 13.08 -27.26
C GLY A 113 -1.76 13.14 -27.94
N ASN A 114 -0.70 13.11 -27.15
CA ASN A 114 0.68 13.08 -27.65
C ASN A 114 1.23 11.65 -27.88
N SER A 115 0.43 10.61 -27.62
CA SER A 115 0.77 9.20 -27.90
C SER A 115 -0.34 8.52 -28.74
N PRO A 116 -0.59 8.97 -29.97
CA PRO A 116 -1.79 8.59 -30.72
C PRO A 116 -1.78 7.15 -31.23
N ARG A 117 -0.60 6.55 -31.44
CA ARG A 117 -0.44 5.19 -31.99
C ARG A 117 -0.69 4.11 -30.94
N ILE A 118 -0.05 4.24 -29.77
CA ILE A 118 -0.16 3.28 -28.66
C ILE A 118 -0.50 4.07 -27.39
N PRO A 119 -1.73 3.99 -26.88
CA PRO A 119 -2.14 4.72 -25.68
C PRO A 119 -1.28 4.38 -24.47
N LEU A 120 -1.07 5.38 -23.61
CA LEU A 120 -0.26 5.28 -22.40
C LEU A 120 -0.96 4.50 -21.30
N PHE A 121 -0.20 3.74 -20.52
CA PHE A 121 -0.59 3.50 -19.13
C PHE A 121 -0.52 4.84 -18.38
N MET A 122 -1.63 5.25 -17.79
CA MET A 122 -1.69 6.42 -16.90
C MET A 122 -1.79 5.91 -15.48
N ALA A 123 -0.71 6.02 -14.74
CA ALA A 123 -0.53 5.40 -13.43
C ALA A 123 -0.56 6.41 -12.28
N VAL A 124 -0.90 5.93 -11.10
CA VAL A 124 -0.86 6.66 -9.83
C VAL A 124 -0.66 5.69 -8.67
N ASP A 125 -0.13 6.18 -7.53
CA ASP A 125 -0.18 5.48 -6.24
C ASP A 125 -1.38 5.99 -5.45
N GLN A 126 -2.52 5.33 -5.56
CA GLN A 126 -3.73 5.65 -4.79
C GLN A 126 -4.09 4.49 -3.86
N GLU A 127 -3.19 4.19 -2.92
CA GLU A 127 -3.31 3.07 -1.97
C GLU A 127 -4.42 3.29 -0.94
N GLY A 128 -4.79 4.54 -0.70
CA GLY A 128 -5.60 5.00 0.42
C GLY A 128 -4.76 5.29 1.67
N GLY A 129 -5.39 5.88 2.68
CA GLY A 129 -4.73 6.25 3.93
C GLY A 129 -3.53 7.17 3.70
N ALA A 130 -2.35 6.74 4.17
CA ALA A 130 -1.12 7.55 4.12
C ALA A 130 -0.57 7.79 2.71
N VAL A 131 -0.97 6.99 1.72
CA VAL A 131 -0.52 7.11 0.33
C VAL A 131 -1.71 7.42 -0.58
N THR A 132 -2.03 8.70 -0.65
CA THR A 132 -3.12 9.28 -1.44
C THR A 132 -2.58 10.49 -2.18
N ARG A 133 -2.63 10.48 -3.53
CA ARG A 133 -2.10 11.57 -4.36
C ARG A 133 -3.15 12.63 -4.66
N MET A 134 -4.40 12.22 -4.88
CA MET A 134 -5.49 13.14 -5.21
C MET A 134 -6.23 13.55 -3.95
N LYS A 135 -5.89 14.72 -3.36
CA LYS A 135 -6.47 15.23 -2.13
C LYS A 135 -7.93 15.71 -2.29
N TYR A 136 -8.36 15.98 -3.50
CA TYR A 136 -9.74 16.34 -3.86
C TYR A 136 -10.66 15.13 -4.08
N ALA A 137 -10.08 13.93 -4.22
CA ALA A 137 -10.83 12.67 -4.30
C ALA A 137 -11.17 12.14 -2.89
N THR A 138 -11.98 11.09 -2.82
CA THR A 138 -12.30 10.47 -1.53
C THR A 138 -11.05 9.87 -0.89
N THR A 139 -10.70 10.33 0.31
CA THR A 139 -9.55 9.79 1.08
C THR A 139 -9.94 8.46 1.74
N MET A 140 -9.99 7.40 0.94
CA MET A 140 -10.34 6.06 1.43
C MET A 140 -9.34 5.57 2.49
N PRO A 141 -9.77 4.76 3.48
CA PRO A 141 -8.88 4.17 4.46
C PRO A 141 -7.81 3.30 3.81
N GLY A 142 -6.59 3.34 4.39
CA GLY A 142 -5.48 2.49 3.95
C GLY A 142 -5.65 1.02 4.33
N ASN A 143 -4.73 0.19 3.83
CA ASN A 143 -4.82 -1.26 3.95
C ASN A 143 -4.89 -1.75 5.40
N MET A 144 -4.13 -1.15 6.34
CA MET A 144 -4.16 -1.59 7.74
C MET A 144 -5.52 -1.32 8.39
N ALA A 145 -6.17 -0.20 8.05
CA ALA A 145 -7.53 0.09 8.49
C ALA A 145 -8.52 -0.94 7.93
N LEU A 146 -8.40 -1.31 6.64
CA LEU A 146 -9.21 -2.35 6.03
C LEU A 146 -8.96 -3.72 6.69
N GLY A 147 -7.69 -4.03 6.99
CA GLY A 147 -7.30 -5.22 7.74
C GLY A 147 -7.95 -5.26 9.12
N ALA A 148 -7.95 -4.14 9.85
CA ALA A 148 -8.56 -4.00 11.16
C ALA A 148 -10.11 -4.09 11.11
N ALA A 149 -10.74 -3.54 10.07
CA ALA A 149 -12.18 -3.63 9.85
C ALA A 149 -12.66 -5.08 9.62
N GLY A 150 -11.78 -5.95 9.13
CA GLY A 150 -12.03 -7.37 9.03
C GLY A 150 -13.12 -7.76 8.02
N ASP A 151 -13.41 -6.93 7.02
CA ASP A 151 -14.53 -7.09 6.11
C ASP A 151 -14.04 -7.10 4.64
N GLU A 152 -13.91 -8.32 4.09
CA GLU A 152 -13.49 -8.54 2.70
C GLU A 152 -14.42 -7.84 1.68
N ARG A 153 -15.74 -7.81 1.96
CA ARG A 153 -16.71 -7.15 1.09
C ARG A 153 -16.52 -5.63 1.10
N LEU A 154 -16.23 -5.07 2.27
CA LEU A 154 -15.94 -3.65 2.42
C LEU A 154 -14.66 -3.28 1.68
N THR A 155 -13.59 -4.10 1.79
CA THR A 155 -12.33 -3.92 1.06
C THR A 155 -12.56 -3.89 -0.46
N TYR A 156 -13.35 -4.83 -0.98
CA TYR A 156 -13.76 -4.82 -2.38
C TYR A 156 -14.49 -3.53 -2.75
N GLN A 157 -15.45 -3.08 -1.92
CA GLN A 157 -16.23 -1.86 -2.20
C GLN A 157 -15.35 -0.61 -2.21
N VAL A 158 -14.43 -0.49 -1.26
CA VAL A 158 -13.44 0.60 -1.17
C VAL A 158 -12.58 0.63 -2.44
N ALA A 159 -11.92 -0.48 -2.78
CA ALA A 159 -11.07 -0.56 -3.96
C ALA A 159 -11.82 -0.29 -5.26
N ARG A 160 -13.06 -0.80 -5.39
CA ARG A 160 -13.90 -0.52 -6.56
C ARG A 160 -14.29 0.95 -6.67
N THR A 161 -14.46 1.63 -5.54
CA THR A 161 -14.77 3.08 -5.53
C THR A 161 -13.54 3.88 -5.92
N VAL A 162 -12.36 3.57 -5.36
CA VAL A 162 -11.07 4.14 -5.81
C VAL A 162 -10.91 3.96 -7.31
N GLY A 163 -11.06 2.73 -7.81
CA GLY A 163 -10.95 2.44 -9.25
C GLY A 163 -11.94 3.22 -10.12
N LYS A 164 -13.18 3.47 -9.66
CA LYS A 164 -14.16 4.28 -10.40
C LYS A 164 -13.75 5.75 -10.46
N GLU A 165 -13.27 6.32 -9.35
CA GLU A 165 -12.76 7.69 -9.33
C GLU A 165 -11.55 7.83 -10.27
N LEU A 166 -10.59 6.91 -10.18
CA LEU A 166 -9.44 6.85 -11.08
C LEU A 166 -9.85 6.75 -12.55
N LYS A 167 -10.78 5.85 -12.86
CA LYS A 167 -11.23 5.61 -14.24
C LYS A 167 -11.86 6.84 -14.87
N VAL A 168 -12.68 7.58 -14.13
CA VAL A 168 -13.34 8.79 -14.66
C VAL A 168 -12.35 9.93 -14.86
N LEU A 169 -11.28 9.99 -14.05
CA LEU A 169 -10.18 10.92 -14.22
C LEU A 169 -9.27 10.57 -15.41
N GLY A 170 -9.35 9.34 -15.91
CA GLY A 170 -8.55 8.88 -17.05
C GLY A 170 -7.37 7.99 -16.69
N PHE A 171 -7.12 7.75 -15.41
CA PHE A 171 -6.16 6.74 -14.97
C PHE A 171 -6.61 5.34 -15.37
N ASN A 172 -5.66 4.49 -15.68
CA ASN A 172 -5.91 3.10 -16.07
C ASN A 172 -5.00 2.10 -15.36
N VAL A 173 -4.06 2.56 -14.53
CA VAL A 173 -3.20 1.77 -13.65
C VAL A 173 -3.19 2.39 -12.26
N ASP A 174 -3.34 1.57 -11.22
CA ASP A 174 -3.09 1.93 -9.83
C ASP A 174 -2.01 1.03 -9.26
N PHE A 175 -0.94 1.63 -8.71
CA PHE A 175 0.11 0.90 -8.01
C PHE A 175 -0.35 0.53 -6.61
N ALA A 176 -1.39 -0.27 -6.56
CA ALA A 176 -2.05 -0.81 -5.38
C ALA A 176 -2.65 -2.21 -5.68
N PRO A 177 -2.85 -3.01 -4.63
CA PRO A 177 -2.51 -2.81 -3.23
C PRO A 177 -1.07 -3.20 -2.87
N VAL A 178 -0.58 -2.69 -1.72
CA VAL A 178 0.57 -3.26 -1.03
C VAL A 178 0.15 -4.58 -0.39
N ILE A 179 0.85 -5.67 -0.74
CA ILE A 179 0.63 -7.01 -0.19
C ILE A 179 1.82 -7.53 0.64
N ASP A 180 2.71 -6.62 1.02
CA ASP A 180 3.79 -6.89 1.98
C ASP A 180 3.21 -7.32 3.32
N VAL A 181 3.77 -8.36 3.93
CA VAL A 181 3.35 -8.86 5.24
C VAL A 181 4.11 -8.10 6.33
N ASN A 182 3.43 -7.22 7.08
CA ASN A 182 4.05 -6.32 8.06
C ASN A 182 4.33 -7.02 9.38
N ASN A 183 5.32 -7.87 9.42
CA ASN A 183 5.74 -8.66 10.58
C ASN A 183 6.85 -8.01 11.42
N ASN A 184 7.38 -6.86 10.98
CA ASN A 184 8.37 -6.07 11.69
C ASN A 184 7.78 -4.71 12.13
N PRO A 185 7.50 -4.49 13.44
CA PRO A 185 6.98 -3.22 13.93
C PRO A 185 7.93 -2.03 13.70
N ALA A 186 9.23 -2.30 13.51
CA ALA A 186 10.24 -1.28 13.25
C ALA A 186 10.33 -0.87 11.76
N ASN A 187 9.54 -1.50 10.89
CA ASN A 187 9.55 -1.19 9.44
C ASN A 187 9.14 0.28 9.22
N PRO A 188 10.02 1.11 8.61
CA PRO A 188 9.77 2.54 8.47
C PRO A 188 8.90 2.88 7.25
N ILE A 189 8.68 1.94 6.32
CA ILE A 189 8.11 2.19 4.99
C ILE A 189 6.73 1.56 4.82
N ILE A 190 6.57 0.32 5.25
CA ILE A 190 5.33 -0.43 5.03
C ILE A 190 4.28 -0.07 6.09
N GLY A 191 4.49 -0.42 7.36
CA GLY A 191 3.58 -0.04 8.44
C GLY A 191 2.10 -0.14 8.04
N VAL A 192 1.37 0.97 8.15
CA VAL A 192 -0.07 1.07 7.83
C VAL A 192 -0.44 0.81 6.35
N ARG A 193 0.54 0.73 5.45
CA ARG A 193 0.31 0.39 4.04
C ARG A 193 0.01 -1.10 3.83
N SER A 194 0.35 -1.98 4.78
CA SER A 194 0.03 -3.41 4.77
C SER A 194 -1.34 -3.69 5.39
N PHE A 195 -2.01 -4.77 4.95
CA PHE A 195 -3.24 -5.26 5.59
C PHE A 195 -3.00 -5.90 6.96
N GLY A 196 -1.76 -6.25 7.31
CA GLY A 196 -1.41 -6.85 8.60
C GLY A 196 -0.19 -7.75 8.56
N SER A 197 -0.01 -8.56 9.61
CA SER A 197 1.14 -9.45 9.79
C SER A 197 0.85 -10.93 9.51
N ASP A 198 -0.38 -11.30 9.24
CA ASP A 198 -0.75 -12.67 8.83
C ASP A 198 -0.77 -12.77 7.29
N PRO A 199 0.11 -13.59 6.68
CA PRO A 199 0.19 -13.70 5.23
C PRO A 199 -1.11 -14.23 4.58
N GLN A 200 -1.91 -15.04 5.27
CA GLN A 200 -3.20 -15.49 4.77
C GLN A 200 -4.22 -14.35 4.77
N TRP A 201 -4.20 -13.51 5.81
CA TRP A 201 -5.05 -12.35 5.90
C TRP A 201 -4.71 -11.30 4.83
N VAL A 202 -3.42 -10.98 4.67
CA VAL A 202 -2.93 -10.10 3.61
C VAL A 202 -3.35 -10.61 2.24
N THR A 203 -3.25 -11.92 2.00
CA THR A 203 -3.69 -12.57 0.75
C THR A 203 -5.18 -12.32 0.49
N ARG A 204 -6.06 -12.66 1.45
CA ARG A 204 -7.51 -12.51 1.25
C ARG A 204 -7.92 -11.07 1.00
N MET A 205 -7.40 -10.13 1.79
CA MET A 205 -7.72 -8.71 1.65
C MET A 205 -7.17 -8.15 0.35
N GLY A 206 -5.93 -8.49 0.00
CA GLY A 206 -5.29 -8.09 -1.26
C GLY A 206 -6.06 -8.57 -2.49
N LEU A 207 -6.52 -9.83 -2.53
CA LEU A 207 -7.35 -10.35 -3.62
C LEU A 207 -8.67 -9.58 -3.79
N LYS A 208 -9.30 -9.16 -2.69
CA LYS A 208 -10.52 -8.34 -2.76
C LYS A 208 -10.24 -6.94 -3.27
N PHE A 209 -9.10 -6.37 -2.90
CA PHE A 209 -8.68 -5.06 -3.39
C PHE A 209 -8.39 -5.11 -4.90
N VAL A 210 -7.56 -6.06 -5.34
CA VAL A 210 -7.28 -6.31 -6.78
C VAL A 210 -8.57 -6.49 -7.57
N LYS A 211 -9.49 -7.33 -7.07
CA LYS A 211 -10.79 -7.53 -7.73
C LYS A 211 -11.60 -6.23 -7.83
N GLY A 212 -11.59 -5.39 -6.80
CA GLY A 212 -12.30 -4.11 -6.80
C GLY A 212 -11.79 -3.17 -7.88
N LEU A 213 -10.47 -2.97 -8.00
CA LEU A 213 -9.84 -2.16 -9.05
C LEU A 213 -10.13 -2.73 -10.44
N ASN A 214 -9.96 -4.03 -10.62
CA ASN A 214 -10.18 -4.71 -11.89
C ASN A 214 -11.64 -4.58 -12.38
N ASP A 215 -12.61 -4.73 -11.49
CA ASP A 215 -14.05 -4.58 -11.81
C ASP A 215 -14.42 -3.10 -12.12
N ALA A 216 -13.61 -2.14 -11.69
CA ALA A 216 -13.72 -0.74 -12.09
C ALA A 216 -13.00 -0.43 -13.43
N GLY A 217 -12.27 -1.39 -13.99
CA GLY A 217 -11.54 -1.24 -15.26
C GLY A 217 -10.17 -0.54 -15.10
N VAL A 218 -9.54 -0.66 -13.94
CA VAL A 218 -8.19 -0.17 -13.62
C VAL A 218 -7.27 -1.37 -13.40
N VAL A 219 -6.09 -1.36 -14.02
CA VAL A 219 -5.01 -2.33 -13.78
C VAL A 219 -4.51 -2.17 -12.36
N SER A 220 -4.44 -3.26 -11.62
CA SER A 220 -3.80 -3.29 -10.29
C SER A 220 -2.35 -3.77 -10.42
N ALA A 221 -1.42 -3.08 -9.75
CA ALA A 221 -0.04 -3.55 -9.58
C ALA A 221 0.22 -3.85 -8.11
N VAL A 222 0.34 -5.14 -7.78
CA VAL A 222 0.66 -5.55 -6.40
C VAL A 222 2.14 -5.37 -6.11
N LYS A 223 2.49 -5.00 -4.86
CA LYS A 223 3.86 -4.60 -4.49
C LYS A 223 4.19 -4.91 -3.03
N HIS A 224 5.51 -5.04 -2.71
CA HIS A 224 6.74 -4.93 -3.50
C HIS A 224 7.44 -6.29 -3.53
N PHE A 225 7.51 -6.94 -4.67
CA PHE A 225 8.06 -8.31 -4.82
C PHE A 225 9.58 -8.37 -4.57
N PRO A 226 10.09 -9.36 -3.82
CA PRO A 226 9.42 -10.54 -3.23
C PRO A 226 8.79 -10.32 -1.85
N GLY A 227 8.84 -9.11 -1.27
CA GLY A 227 8.25 -8.73 0.01
C GLY A 227 9.10 -7.70 0.73
N HIS A 228 8.47 -6.61 1.22
CA HIS A 228 9.13 -5.47 1.88
C HIS A 228 8.77 -5.37 3.37
N GLY A 229 7.97 -6.31 3.90
CA GLY A 229 7.36 -6.16 5.23
C GLY A 229 8.33 -6.33 6.40
N ASP A 230 9.44 -7.07 6.22
CA ASP A 230 10.43 -7.35 7.27
C ASP A 230 11.75 -6.60 7.09
N THR A 231 11.69 -5.32 6.75
CA THR A 231 12.88 -4.46 6.67
C THR A 231 12.94 -3.48 7.83
N GLY A 232 14.15 -3.27 8.36
CA GLY A 232 14.43 -2.21 9.36
C GLY A 232 15.06 -0.96 8.76
N VAL A 233 15.28 -0.93 7.44
CA VAL A 233 15.93 0.17 6.70
C VAL A 233 15.00 0.66 5.59
N ASP A 234 15.01 1.96 5.37
CA ASP A 234 14.26 2.61 4.30
C ASP A 234 14.98 2.47 2.96
N SER A 235 14.35 1.78 2.00
CA SER A 235 14.87 1.58 0.64
C SER A 235 15.01 2.88 -0.18
N HIS A 236 14.34 3.97 0.24
CA HIS A 236 14.57 5.29 -0.35
C HIS A 236 15.91 5.92 0.08
N ILE A 237 16.53 5.42 1.14
CA ILE A 237 17.76 5.98 1.71
C ILE A 237 18.96 5.08 1.42
N ASP A 238 18.82 3.77 1.59
CA ASP A 238 19.88 2.77 1.40
C ASP A 238 19.28 1.42 0.97
N LEU A 239 20.12 0.43 0.67
CA LEU A 239 19.74 -0.89 0.22
C LEU A 239 19.50 -1.83 1.43
N PRO A 240 18.24 -2.16 1.77
CA PRO A 240 17.93 -3.09 2.86
C PRO A 240 18.18 -4.54 2.45
N THR A 241 18.37 -5.40 3.46
CA THR A 241 18.57 -6.85 3.28
C THR A 241 17.57 -7.63 4.14
N ILE A 242 16.92 -8.64 3.54
CA ILE A 242 16.13 -9.65 4.24
C ILE A 242 16.87 -10.99 4.17
N SER A 243 17.43 -11.40 5.32
CA SER A 243 18.35 -12.55 5.42
C SER A 243 17.65 -13.88 5.75
N HIS A 244 16.35 -13.99 5.51
CA HIS A 244 15.61 -15.22 5.74
C HIS A 244 15.95 -16.28 4.68
N ASP A 245 15.83 -17.55 5.06
CA ASP A 245 15.93 -18.67 4.12
C ASP A 245 14.69 -18.79 3.23
N MET A 246 14.78 -19.63 2.20
CA MET A 246 13.67 -19.81 1.23
C MET A 246 12.41 -20.40 1.86
N GLU A 247 12.52 -21.28 2.85
CA GLU A 247 11.36 -21.85 3.54
C GLU A 247 10.55 -20.77 4.24
N ARG A 248 11.25 -19.87 4.94
CA ARG A 248 10.63 -18.71 5.59
C ARG A 248 10.04 -17.76 4.57
N LEU A 249 10.75 -17.42 3.48
CA LEU A 249 10.24 -16.53 2.42
C LEU A 249 8.97 -17.12 1.76
N GLU A 250 8.94 -18.42 1.48
CA GLU A 250 7.77 -19.08 0.90
C GLU A 250 6.56 -19.11 1.82
N SER A 251 6.79 -19.28 3.11
CA SER A 251 5.71 -19.34 4.09
C SER A 251 5.08 -18.00 4.42
N ILE A 252 5.79 -16.90 4.24
CA ILE A 252 5.35 -15.56 4.64
C ILE A 252 5.37 -14.58 3.45
N GLU A 253 6.55 -14.15 3.00
CA GLU A 253 6.72 -13.05 2.04
C GLU A 253 6.13 -13.38 0.66
N LEU A 254 6.42 -14.58 0.14
CA LEU A 254 5.98 -15.02 -1.19
C LEU A 254 4.54 -15.55 -1.22
N LYS A 255 3.98 -15.91 -0.06
CA LYS A 255 2.65 -16.53 0.01
C LYS A 255 1.54 -15.68 -0.63
N PRO A 256 1.43 -14.36 -0.38
CA PRO A 256 0.46 -13.52 -1.08
C PRO A 256 0.65 -13.51 -2.60
N TYR A 257 1.91 -13.52 -3.08
CA TYR A 257 2.20 -13.48 -4.51
C TYR A 257 1.79 -14.75 -5.25
N TYR A 258 1.97 -15.94 -4.66
CA TYR A 258 1.46 -17.18 -5.25
C TYR A 258 -0.05 -17.09 -5.51
N ALA A 259 -0.81 -16.60 -4.55
CA ALA A 259 -2.24 -16.45 -4.71
C ALA A 259 -2.62 -15.37 -5.73
N MET A 260 -1.88 -14.25 -5.79
CA MET A 260 -2.11 -13.22 -6.82
C MET A 260 -1.87 -13.76 -8.23
N ILE A 261 -0.83 -14.58 -8.42
CA ILE A 261 -0.50 -15.22 -9.69
C ILE A 261 -1.60 -16.22 -10.09
N GLU A 262 -2.04 -17.07 -9.16
CA GLU A 262 -3.16 -17.99 -9.37
C GLU A 262 -4.44 -17.26 -9.80
N HIS A 263 -4.67 -16.06 -9.28
CA HIS A 263 -5.82 -15.21 -9.63
C HIS A 263 -5.51 -14.22 -10.78
N GLN A 264 -4.43 -14.45 -11.53
CA GLN A 264 -4.09 -13.73 -12.76
C GLN A 264 -3.99 -12.21 -12.57
N VAL A 265 -3.27 -11.76 -11.53
CA VAL A 265 -2.97 -10.34 -11.34
C VAL A 265 -2.21 -9.79 -12.55
N ASP A 266 -2.55 -8.57 -12.98
CA ASP A 266 -2.05 -8.00 -14.23
C ASP A 266 -0.58 -7.56 -14.15
N MET A 267 -0.19 -7.00 -12.99
CA MET A 267 1.12 -6.38 -12.82
C MET A 267 1.68 -6.64 -11.42
N ILE A 268 2.99 -6.86 -11.35
CA ILE A 268 3.75 -6.98 -10.10
C ILE A 268 4.88 -5.96 -10.13
N MET A 269 4.97 -5.14 -9.07
CA MET A 269 6.07 -4.21 -8.87
C MET A 269 7.14 -4.83 -7.98
N THR A 270 8.42 -4.66 -8.36
CA THR A 270 9.58 -5.22 -7.65
C THR A 270 10.00 -4.36 -6.46
N ALA A 271 10.89 -4.88 -5.62
CA ALA A 271 11.49 -4.16 -4.50
C ALA A 271 12.99 -3.94 -4.67
N HIS A 272 13.51 -2.79 -4.21
CA HIS A 272 14.95 -2.55 -4.13
C HIS A 272 15.51 -3.07 -2.80
N ILE A 273 15.52 -4.39 -2.66
CA ILE A 273 15.92 -5.13 -1.44
C ILE A 273 16.77 -6.31 -1.86
N THR A 274 17.80 -6.66 -1.08
CA THR A 274 18.60 -7.87 -1.29
C THR A 274 18.05 -9.04 -0.48
N PHE A 275 18.06 -10.21 -1.12
CA PHE A 275 17.61 -11.48 -0.55
C PHE A 275 18.68 -12.54 -0.77
N PRO A 276 19.61 -12.76 0.18
CA PRO A 276 20.71 -13.73 0.01
C PRO A 276 20.27 -15.16 -0.30
N ALA A 277 19.06 -15.55 0.10
CA ALA A 277 18.48 -16.85 -0.23
C ALA A 277 18.08 -16.99 -1.72
N ILE A 278 17.96 -15.88 -2.47
CA ILE A 278 17.58 -15.86 -3.88
C ILE A 278 18.79 -15.46 -4.74
N GLU A 279 19.50 -14.42 -4.33
CA GLU A 279 20.67 -13.84 -5.01
C GLU A 279 21.82 -13.74 -4.01
N GLU A 280 22.88 -14.52 -4.23
CA GLU A 280 24.01 -14.59 -3.30
C GLU A 280 24.86 -13.32 -3.29
N ASP A 281 24.84 -12.54 -4.38
CA ASP A 281 25.54 -11.25 -4.43
C ASP A 281 24.76 -10.21 -3.59
N PRO A 282 25.31 -9.76 -2.44
CA PRO A 282 24.63 -8.85 -1.54
C PRO A 282 24.46 -7.43 -2.11
N GLU A 283 25.13 -7.13 -3.21
CA GLU A 283 25.00 -5.84 -3.89
C GLU A 283 23.80 -5.82 -4.86
N ILE A 284 23.32 -6.99 -5.33
CA ILE A 284 22.26 -7.06 -6.35
C ILE A 284 20.87 -7.13 -5.69
N PRO A 285 20.06 -6.06 -5.77
CA PRO A 285 18.69 -6.09 -5.27
C PRO A 285 17.77 -6.92 -6.17
N ALA A 286 16.63 -7.36 -5.65
CA ALA A 286 15.63 -8.16 -6.36
C ALA A 286 15.25 -7.57 -7.73
N THR A 287 15.10 -6.25 -7.83
CA THR A 287 14.81 -5.54 -9.09
C THR A 287 15.86 -5.78 -10.18
N LEU A 288 17.11 -6.02 -9.83
CA LEU A 288 18.23 -6.18 -10.77
C LEU A 288 18.73 -7.65 -10.86
N SER A 289 18.10 -8.59 -10.15
CA SER A 289 18.52 -9.99 -10.08
C SER A 289 17.78 -10.87 -11.10
N PRO A 290 18.48 -11.47 -12.08
CA PRO A 290 17.90 -12.48 -12.96
C PRO A 290 17.37 -13.71 -12.20
N LYS A 291 18.02 -14.12 -11.10
CA LYS A 291 17.55 -15.23 -10.26
C LYS A 291 16.20 -14.90 -9.61
N CYS A 292 15.99 -13.62 -9.23
CA CYS A 292 14.74 -13.17 -8.62
C CYS A 292 13.62 -13.02 -9.66
N LEU A 293 13.83 -12.21 -10.72
CA LEU A 293 12.73 -11.87 -11.62
C LEU A 293 12.47 -12.96 -12.66
N THR A 294 13.52 -13.51 -13.29
CA THR A 294 13.36 -14.59 -14.26
C THR A 294 13.21 -15.93 -13.54
N GLY A 295 14.18 -16.32 -12.73
CA GLY A 295 14.22 -17.65 -12.12
C GLY A 295 13.06 -17.88 -11.13
N LEU A 296 12.88 -16.98 -10.15
CA LEU A 296 11.82 -17.16 -9.15
C LEU A 296 10.45 -16.73 -9.69
N LEU A 297 10.28 -15.47 -10.11
CA LEU A 297 8.94 -14.93 -10.42
C LEU A 297 8.38 -15.49 -11.74
N ARG A 298 9.15 -15.51 -12.82
CA ARG A 298 8.68 -16.01 -14.13
C ARG A 298 8.61 -17.53 -14.20
N GLU A 299 9.73 -18.21 -13.89
CA GLU A 299 9.86 -19.65 -14.16
C GLU A 299 9.25 -20.48 -13.03
N ARG A 300 9.66 -20.25 -11.77
CA ARG A 300 9.23 -21.08 -10.64
C ARG A 300 7.79 -20.75 -10.21
N MET A 301 7.42 -19.46 -10.09
CA MET A 301 6.08 -19.05 -9.69
C MET A 301 5.10 -18.95 -10.86
N GLY A 302 5.59 -18.89 -12.11
CA GLY A 302 4.78 -18.94 -13.33
C GLY A 302 4.06 -17.62 -13.68
N PHE A 303 4.51 -16.47 -13.16
CA PHE A 303 3.88 -15.18 -13.47
C PHE A 303 4.02 -14.80 -14.94
N GLN A 304 2.91 -14.53 -15.64
CA GLN A 304 2.88 -14.17 -17.05
C GLN A 304 2.52 -12.70 -17.31
N GLY A 305 2.06 -11.97 -16.29
CA GLY A 305 1.71 -10.55 -16.40
C GLY A 305 2.93 -9.62 -16.53
N VAL A 306 2.75 -8.33 -16.41
CA VAL A 306 3.81 -7.33 -16.56
C VAL A 306 4.60 -7.18 -15.24
N ILE A 307 5.93 -7.33 -15.30
CA ILE A 307 6.84 -6.97 -14.21
C ILE A 307 7.27 -5.52 -14.39
N ILE A 308 6.95 -4.66 -13.42
CA ILE A 308 7.41 -3.28 -13.39
C ILE A 308 8.40 -3.10 -12.23
N THR A 309 9.47 -2.33 -12.42
CA THR A 309 10.39 -2.00 -11.33
C THR A 309 9.73 -1.04 -10.33
N ASP A 310 10.19 -1.03 -9.09
CA ASP A 310 10.05 0.17 -8.25
C ASP A 310 10.84 1.32 -8.88
N ALA A 311 10.67 2.53 -8.36
CA ALA A 311 11.22 3.75 -8.96
C ALA A 311 12.76 3.69 -9.04
N LEU A 312 13.29 3.72 -10.28
CA LEU A 312 14.74 3.61 -10.51
C LEU A 312 15.53 4.83 -10.04
N ASP A 313 14.86 5.94 -9.72
CA ASP A 313 15.50 7.14 -9.16
C ASP A 313 15.82 7.03 -7.65
N MET A 314 15.37 5.94 -6.99
CA MET A 314 15.64 5.71 -5.57
C MET A 314 17.13 5.51 -5.28
N LYS A 315 17.59 6.01 -4.12
CA LYS A 315 19.02 6.02 -3.75
C LYS A 315 19.61 4.62 -3.60
N ALA A 316 18.82 3.63 -3.26
CA ALA A 316 19.24 2.23 -3.23
C ALA A 316 19.85 1.77 -4.57
N ILE A 317 19.35 2.31 -5.68
CA ILE A 317 19.83 2.02 -7.04
C ILE A 317 20.85 3.05 -7.51
N THR A 318 20.51 4.35 -7.46
CA THR A 318 21.28 5.41 -8.12
C THR A 318 22.68 5.60 -7.56
N LYS A 319 22.87 5.39 -6.26
CA LYS A 319 24.18 5.49 -5.60
C LYS A 319 25.18 4.40 -6.05
N ARG A 320 24.68 3.24 -6.48
CA ARG A 320 25.51 2.05 -6.74
C ARG A 320 25.78 1.82 -8.22
N TYR A 321 24.74 1.96 -9.07
CA TYR A 321 24.79 1.49 -10.46
C TYR A 321 24.75 2.62 -11.49
N GLY A 322 24.25 3.80 -11.14
CA GLY A 322 23.89 4.83 -12.12
C GLY A 322 22.63 4.45 -12.93
N GLN A 323 21.96 5.44 -13.53
CA GLN A 323 20.63 5.25 -14.13
C GLN A 323 20.62 4.32 -15.35
N SER A 324 21.51 4.57 -16.31
CA SER A 324 21.50 3.82 -17.58
C SER A 324 21.90 2.36 -17.39
N GLN A 325 22.89 2.09 -16.51
CA GLN A 325 23.31 0.73 -16.22
C GLN A 325 22.23 -0.03 -15.45
N ALA A 326 21.60 0.61 -14.46
CA ALA A 326 20.49 0.00 -13.71
C ALA A 326 19.31 -0.37 -14.64
N ALA A 327 18.99 0.47 -15.63
CA ALA A 327 17.96 0.19 -16.61
C ALA A 327 18.29 -1.08 -17.42
N VAL A 328 19.53 -1.22 -17.90
CA VAL A 328 19.99 -2.43 -18.63
C VAL A 328 19.92 -3.66 -17.73
N MET A 329 20.42 -3.57 -16.49
CA MET A 329 20.40 -4.68 -15.54
C MET A 329 18.95 -5.11 -15.22
N ALA A 330 18.02 -4.19 -15.00
CA ALA A 330 16.62 -4.51 -14.74
C ALA A 330 15.96 -5.23 -15.94
N ILE A 331 16.22 -4.76 -17.18
CA ILE A 331 15.75 -5.44 -18.40
C ILE A 331 16.31 -6.86 -18.47
N MET A 332 17.62 -7.03 -18.26
CA MET A 332 18.27 -8.33 -18.30
C MET A 332 17.82 -9.25 -17.15
N ALA A 333 17.46 -8.67 -16.00
CA ALA A 333 16.86 -9.41 -14.89
C ALA A 333 15.48 -9.98 -15.20
N GLY A 334 14.72 -9.37 -16.11
CA GLY A 334 13.39 -9.84 -16.49
C GLY A 334 12.26 -8.79 -16.33
N ALA A 335 12.58 -7.55 -15.94
CA ALA A 335 11.60 -6.47 -15.87
C ALA A 335 11.06 -6.12 -17.26
N ASP A 336 9.74 -5.94 -17.38
CA ASP A 336 9.09 -5.53 -18.62
C ASP A 336 8.93 -4.00 -18.71
N MET A 337 8.76 -3.34 -17.56
CA MET A 337 8.64 -1.89 -17.48
C MET A 337 9.59 -1.30 -16.45
N LEU A 338 10.18 -0.17 -16.78
CA LEU A 338 11.11 0.60 -15.95
C LEU A 338 10.43 1.87 -15.47
N LEU A 339 10.19 1.95 -14.15
CA LEU A 339 9.50 3.09 -13.55
C LEU A 339 10.49 4.21 -13.23
N MET A 340 10.19 5.43 -13.69
CA MET A 340 10.85 6.69 -13.32
C MET A 340 12.38 6.68 -13.49
N PRO A 341 12.91 6.31 -14.66
CA PRO A 341 14.33 6.53 -14.93
C PRO A 341 14.61 8.03 -14.97
N ARG A 342 15.70 8.45 -14.36
CA ARG A 342 16.21 9.81 -14.53
C ARG A 342 16.94 9.95 -15.87
N GLU A 343 17.20 11.20 -16.29
CA GLU A 343 18.01 11.50 -17.48
C GLU A 343 17.53 10.73 -18.71
N ILE A 344 16.23 10.83 -19.01
CA ILE A 344 15.57 10.06 -20.08
C ILE A 344 16.26 10.24 -21.45
N ASP A 345 16.82 11.44 -21.72
CA ASP A 345 17.57 11.76 -22.95
C ASP A 345 18.93 11.04 -23.05
N ILE A 346 19.40 10.42 -21.95
CA ILE A 346 20.60 9.60 -21.87
C ILE A 346 20.24 8.13 -21.75
N THR A 347 19.34 7.81 -20.80
CA THR A 347 19.02 6.43 -20.43
C THR A 347 18.30 5.67 -21.55
N ILE A 348 17.30 6.27 -22.20
CA ILE A 348 16.56 5.60 -23.28
C ILE A 348 17.47 5.34 -24.50
N PRO A 349 18.22 6.35 -25.03
CA PRO A 349 19.18 6.09 -26.10
C PRO A 349 20.27 5.08 -25.74
N TYR A 350 20.73 5.06 -24.48
CA TYR A 350 21.70 4.06 -24.02
C TYR A 350 21.13 2.64 -24.10
N VAL A 351 19.91 2.40 -23.62
CA VAL A 351 19.24 1.09 -23.71
C VAL A 351 19.09 0.67 -25.18
N ILE A 352 18.66 1.59 -26.08
CA ILE A 352 18.54 1.33 -27.51
C ILE A 352 19.90 0.93 -28.13
N ASP A 353 20.97 1.62 -27.76
CA ASP A 353 22.32 1.28 -28.19
C ASP A 353 22.77 -0.12 -27.74
N GLN A 354 22.45 -0.49 -26.46
CA GLN A 354 22.74 -1.84 -25.96
C GLN A 354 21.96 -2.94 -26.72
N VAL A 355 20.75 -2.66 -27.17
CA VAL A 355 19.99 -3.59 -28.03
C VAL A 355 20.66 -3.70 -29.42
N LYS A 356 21.01 -2.57 -30.04
CA LYS A 356 21.69 -2.55 -31.35
C LYS A 356 23.06 -3.25 -31.34
N LYS A 357 23.74 -3.23 -30.20
CA LYS A 357 25.00 -3.96 -29.98
C LYS A 357 24.80 -5.45 -29.63
N GLY A 358 23.56 -5.91 -29.45
CA GLY A 358 23.25 -7.28 -29.08
C GLY A 358 23.56 -7.63 -27.63
N ILE A 359 23.87 -6.64 -26.77
CA ILE A 359 24.06 -6.84 -25.31
C ILE A 359 22.73 -7.15 -24.66
N ILE A 360 21.66 -6.42 -25.04
CA ILE A 360 20.29 -6.82 -24.73
C ILE A 360 19.75 -7.56 -25.96
N PRO A 361 19.42 -8.86 -25.83
CA PRO A 361 18.82 -9.62 -26.93
C PRO A 361 17.50 -8.97 -27.39
N GLN A 362 17.26 -8.92 -28.70
CA GLN A 362 16.04 -8.31 -29.23
C GLN A 362 14.78 -9.08 -28.80
N ASP A 363 14.86 -10.41 -28.70
CA ASP A 363 13.77 -11.26 -28.22
C ASP A 363 13.38 -10.95 -26.76
N ARG A 364 14.35 -10.49 -25.93
CA ARG A 364 14.07 -10.01 -24.57
C ARG A 364 13.16 -8.77 -24.57
N ILE A 365 13.45 -7.82 -25.49
CA ILE A 365 12.62 -6.62 -25.68
C ILE A 365 11.25 -7.03 -26.23
N ASP A 366 11.22 -7.87 -27.26
CA ASP A 366 10.00 -8.32 -27.92
C ASP A 366 9.05 -9.04 -26.94
N ALA A 367 9.58 -9.89 -26.07
CA ALA A 367 8.80 -10.55 -25.03
C ALA A 367 8.15 -9.56 -24.05
N SER A 368 8.86 -8.50 -23.65
CA SER A 368 8.31 -7.46 -22.78
C SER A 368 7.22 -6.64 -23.47
N VAL A 369 7.51 -6.18 -24.68
CA VAL A 369 6.56 -5.38 -25.47
C VAL A 369 5.29 -6.16 -25.75
N GLN A 370 5.41 -7.45 -26.05
CA GLN A 370 4.24 -8.33 -26.25
C GLN A 370 3.34 -8.38 -25.01
N ARG A 371 3.91 -8.52 -23.80
CA ARG A 371 3.13 -8.50 -22.54
C ARG A 371 2.47 -7.15 -22.31
N ILE A 372 3.20 -6.05 -22.50
CA ILE A 372 2.69 -4.68 -22.34
C ILE A 372 1.51 -4.43 -23.29
N LEU A 373 1.66 -4.77 -24.57
CA LEU A 373 0.60 -4.60 -25.56
C LEU A 373 -0.59 -5.52 -25.28
N ALA A 374 -0.35 -6.78 -24.91
CA ALA A 374 -1.40 -7.73 -24.54
C ALA A 374 -2.20 -7.23 -23.31
N LEU A 375 -1.55 -6.69 -22.30
CA LEU A 375 -2.22 -6.09 -21.15
C LEU A 375 -3.05 -4.85 -21.55
N LYS A 376 -2.51 -3.97 -22.39
CA LYS A 376 -3.25 -2.82 -22.92
C LYS A 376 -4.49 -3.27 -23.69
N LEU A 377 -4.41 -4.36 -24.48
CA LEU A 377 -5.55 -4.96 -25.21
C LEU A 377 -6.57 -5.59 -24.24
N LYS A 378 -6.12 -6.43 -23.31
CA LYS A 378 -6.94 -7.09 -22.28
C LYS A 378 -7.80 -6.08 -21.51
N ARG A 379 -7.22 -4.94 -21.18
CA ARG A 379 -7.88 -3.89 -20.38
C ARG A 379 -8.58 -2.81 -21.22
N GLY A 380 -8.62 -2.98 -22.55
CA GLY A 380 -9.29 -2.05 -23.47
C GLY A 380 -8.66 -0.66 -23.51
N ILE A 381 -7.37 -0.55 -23.14
CA ILE A 381 -6.58 0.67 -23.26
C ILE A 381 -6.16 0.85 -24.72
N LEU A 382 -5.77 -0.24 -25.37
CA LEU A 382 -5.45 -0.33 -26.79
C LEU A 382 -6.54 -1.13 -27.53
N GLY A 383 -6.89 -0.73 -28.72
CA GLY A 383 -7.88 -1.38 -29.55
C GLY A 383 -9.02 -0.45 -29.99
N PRO A 384 -10.01 -0.95 -30.73
CA PRO A 384 -11.12 -0.12 -31.14
C PRO A 384 -11.83 0.41 -29.90
N LYS A 385 -11.97 1.72 -29.81
CA LYS A 385 -12.78 2.34 -28.74
C LYS A 385 -14.16 1.70 -28.83
N LYS A 386 -14.48 0.78 -27.91
CA LYS A 386 -15.85 0.35 -27.74
C LYS A 386 -16.64 1.63 -27.48
N GLN A 387 -17.53 1.96 -28.41
CA GLN A 387 -18.50 3.04 -28.22
C GLN A 387 -19.43 2.62 -27.08
N ASN A 388 -18.94 2.71 -25.87
CA ASN A 388 -19.79 2.58 -24.69
C ASN A 388 -20.31 4.01 -24.44
N PRO A 389 -21.61 4.28 -24.55
CA PRO A 389 -22.17 5.60 -24.29
C PRO A 389 -21.77 6.16 -22.89
N ALA A 390 -21.40 5.27 -21.97
CA ALA A 390 -20.87 5.62 -20.64
C ALA A 390 -19.39 6.07 -20.64
N GLN A 391 -18.66 6.02 -21.76
CA GLN A 391 -17.26 6.46 -21.87
C GLN A 391 -17.09 7.83 -22.57
N THR A 392 -18.18 8.44 -23.02
CA THR A 392 -18.16 9.87 -23.36
C THR A 392 -18.04 10.63 -22.05
N PHE A 393 -16.88 11.27 -21.82
CA PHE A 393 -16.70 12.17 -20.69
C PHE A 393 -17.86 13.19 -20.71
N THR A 394 -18.67 13.14 -19.67
CA THR A 394 -19.65 14.20 -19.38
C THR A 394 -19.17 14.89 -18.12
N ALA A 395 -19.34 16.20 -18.03
CA ALA A 395 -19.07 16.94 -16.81
C ALA A 395 -19.78 16.33 -15.58
N ASP A 396 -20.86 15.59 -15.77
CA ASP A 396 -21.57 14.88 -14.73
C ASP A 396 -20.82 13.62 -14.24
N ALA A 397 -20.06 12.94 -15.10
CA ALA A 397 -19.31 11.75 -14.70
C ALA A 397 -18.24 12.07 -13.65
N ILE A 398 -17.63 13.26 -13.71
CA ILE A 398 -16.61 13.69 -12.77
C ILE A 398 -17.15 13.94 -11.34
N ARG A 399 -18.46 14.13 -11.18
CA ARG A 399 -19.10 14.36 -9.89
C ARG A 399 -19.05 13.17 -8.94
N ILE A 400 -18.64 12.00 -9.42
CA ILE A 400 -18.45 10.85 -8.53
C ILE A 400 -17.18 11.02 -7.66
N VAL A 401 -16.20 11.80 -8.12
CA VAL A 401 -14.93 12.03 -7.42
C VAL A 401 -15.21 12.90 -6.18
N GLY A 402 -14.85 12.40 -5.00
CA GLY A 402 -15.12 13.07 -3.73
C GLY A 402 -16.63 13.22 -3.45
N SER A 403 -17.49 12.32 -3.96
CA SER A 403 -18.94 12.45 -3.78
C SER A 403 -19.38 12.10 -2.36
N PRO A 404 -20.50 12.67 -1.85
CA PRO A 404 -21.03 12.33 -0.52
C PRO A 404 -21.32 10.84 -0.32
N ALA A 405 -21.64 10.11 -1.39
CA ALA A 405 -21.84 8.66 -1.33
C ALA A 405 -20.52 7.91 -1.06
N ASN A 406 -19.42 8.37 -1.66
CA ASN A 406 -18.08 7.83 -1.44
C ASN A 406 -17.58 8.20 -0.04
N ASP A 407 -17.82 9.43 0.43
CA ASP A 407 -17.53 9.85 1.82
C ASP A 407 -18.29 8.99 2.83
N GLY A 408 -19.54 8.63 2.54
CA GLY A 408 -20.31 7.71 3.38
C GLY A 408 -19.69 6.31 3.49
N LEU A 409 -19.10 5.81 2.40
CA LEU A 409 -18.36 4.54 2.41
C LEU A 409 -17.06 4.65 3.19
N GLU A 410 -16.33 5.74 3.01
CA GLU A 410 -15.11 6.06 3.76
C GLU A 410 -15.38 6.07 5.26
N LYS A 411 -16.34 6.88 5.74
CA LYS A 411 -16.74 6.97 7.16
C LYS A 411 -17.16 5.62 7.74
N LYS A 412 -17.88 4.81 6.96
CA LYS A 412 -18.24 3.44 7.36
C LYS A 412 -17.02 2.57 7.53
N ALA A 413 -16.05 2.65 6.62
CA ALA A 413 -14.83 1.85 6.67
C ALA A 413 -13.93 2.28 7.82
N ALA A 414 -13.72 3.59 8.01
CA ALA A 414 -12.99 4.14 9.14
C ALA A 414 -13.64 3.76 10.48
N GLY A 415 -14.96 3.88 10.60
CA GLY A 415 -15.69 3.51 11.82
C GLY A 415 -15.58 2.03 12.19
N LYS A 416 -15.54 1.13 11.18
CA LYS A 416 -15.31 -0.31 11.41
C LYS A 416 -13.87 -0.64 11.80
N ALA A 417 -12.91 0.18 11.38
CA ALA A 417 -11.48 -0.06 11.62
C ALA A 417 -11.06 0.30 13.04
N VAL A 418 -11.64 1.34 13.66
CA VAL A 418 -11.24 1.78 15.01
C VAL A 418 -11.22 0.62 15.98
N THR A 419 -10.05 0.39 16.56
CA THR A 419 -9.80 -0.75 17.47
C THR A 419 -9.60 -0.23 18.89
N LEU A 420 -10.47 -0.66 19.80
CA LEU A 420 -10.29 -0.46 21.24
C LEU A 420 -9.35 -1.53 21.78
N VAL A 421 -8.15 -1.13 22.15
CA VAL A 421 -7.09 -2.05 22.60
C VAL A 421 -7.05 -2.13 24.14
N ARG A 422 -7.42 -1.05 24.81
CA ARG A 422 -7.43 -0.99 26.28
C ARG A 422 -8.57 -0.12 26.77
N ASN A 423 -9.24 -0.54 27.86
CA ASN A 423 -10.32 0.21 28.50
C ASN A 423 -10.42 -0.15 29.99
N ILE A 424 -9.45 0.31 30.78
CA ILE A 424 -9.37 0.02 32.22
C ILE A 424 -10.49 0.79 32.95
N HIS A 425 -11.20 0.10 33.84
CA HIS A 425 -12.30 0.66 34.64
C HIS A 425 -13.38 1.36 33.79
N GLU A 426 -13.67 0.84 32.61
CA GLU A 426 -14.66 1.43 31.70
C GLU A 426 -14.44 2.94 31.50
N THR A 427 -13.16 3.33 31.28
CA THR A 427 -12.79 4.73 31.03
C THR A 427 -13.58 5.31 29.86
N LEU A 428 -13.79 4.52 28.79
CA LEU A 428 -14.65 4.84 27.65
C LEU A 428 -15.98 4.06 27.71
N PRO A 429 -17.07 4.58 27.13
CA PRO A 429 -17.18 5.87 26.47
C PRO A 429 -17.22 7.05 27.45
N PHE A 430 -16.74 8.21 27.02
CA PHE A 430 -16.93 9.46 27.75
C PHE A 430 -18.42 9.88 27.67
N ARG A 431 -19.01 10.15 28.82
CA ARG A 431 -20.39 10.66 28.93
C ARG A 431 -20.34 12.08 29.46
N LEU A 432 -20.49 13.04 28.56
CA LEU A 432 -20.41 14.46 28.90
C LEU A 432 -21.72 14.92 29.56
N ASN A 433 -21.58 15.54 30.72
CA ASN A 433 -22.63 16.34 31.35
C ASN A 433 -22.36 17.83 31.10
N ASP A 434 -23.39 18.64 31.29
CA ASP A 434 -23.24 20.09 31.16
C ASP A 434 -22.15 20.64 32.09
N GLY A 435 -21.31 21.51 31.56
CA GLY A 435 -20.21 22.16 32.27
C GLY A 435 -18.92 21.35 32.37
N GLN A 436 -18.89 20.09 31.91
CA GLN A 436 -17.66 19.29 31.89
C GLN A 436 -16.70 19.72 30.78
N ARG A 437 -15.40 19.65 31.06
CA ARG A 437 -14.31 20.12 30.20
C ARG A 437 -13.58 18.97 29.51
N VAL A 438 -13.43 19.09 28.20
CA VAL A 438 -12.61 18.17 27.37
C VAL A 438 -11.34 18.89 26.95
N ILE A 439 -10.21 18.32 27.29
CA ILE A 439 -8.89 18.81 26.90
C ILE A 439 -8.28 17.82 25.93
N PHE A 440 -7.80 18.28 24.78
CA PHE A 440 -7.16 17.42 23.83
C PHE A 440 -5.81 17.94 23.34
N PHE A 441 -4.95 17.02 22.94
CA PHE A 441 -3.57 17.29 22.55
C PHE A 441 -3.28 16.66 21.18
N ALA A 442 -2.68 17.44 20.28
CA ALA A 442 -2.29 17.01 18.94
C ALA A 442 -0.79 17.30 18.69
N PRO A 443 -0.08 16.42 17.97
CA PRO A 443 1.36 16.57 17.69
C PRO A 443 1.67 17.54 16.54
N SER A 444 0.67 18.22 15.97
CA SER A 444 0.84 19.17 14.87
C SER A 444 -0.34 20.13 14.78
N SER A 445 -0.13 21.29 14.15
CA SER A 445 -1.19 22.28 13.89
C SER A 445 -2.30 21.70 13.02
N LYS A 446 -1.97 20.95 11.95
CA LYS A 446 -2.97 20.27 11.12
C LYS A 446 -3.82 19.27 11.93
N GLY A 447 -3.17 18.51 12.81
CA GLY A 447 -3.88 17.58 13.71
C GLY A 447 -4.85 18.32 14.63
N LEU A 448 -4.43 19.44 15.21
CA LEU A 448 -5.27 20.28 16.06
C LEU A 448 -6.52 20.74 15.31
N GLU A 449 -6.36 21.36 14.14
CA GLU A 449 -7.45 21.85 13.30
C GLU A 449 -8.43 20.74 12.91
N THR A 450 -7.91 19.57 12.53
CA THR A 450 -8.74 18.41 12.15
C THR A 450 -9.60 17.92 13.33
N ILE A 451 -8.99 17.82 14.52
CA ILE A 451 -9.69 17.39 15.74
C ILE A 451 -10.75 18.40 16.15
N GLU A 452 -10.43 19.70 16.13
CA GLU A 452 -11.39 20.78 16.44
C GLU A 452 -12.61 20.73 15.52
N SER A 453 -12.38 20.61 14.22
CA SER A 453 -13.45 20.48 13.23
C SER A 453 -14.34 19.26 13.51
N ALA A 454 -13.73 18.11 13.80
CA ALA A 454 -14.46 16.87 14.05
C ALA A 454 -15.23 16.89 15.38
N ILE A 455 -14.64 17.43 16.45
CA ILE A 455 -15.33 17.56 17.76
C ILE A 455 -16.56 18.46 17.64
N ASN A 456 -16.44 19.60 16.98
CA ASN A 456 -17.54 20.54 16.77
C ASN A 456 -18.72 19.92 16.00
N ALA A 457 -18.42 18.98 15.07
CA ALA A 457 -19.45 18.25 14.34
C ALA A 457 -20.13 17.15 15.17
N ILE A 458 -19.44 16.58 16.17
CA ILE A 458 -19.92 15.43 16.97
C ILE A 458 -20.68 15.89 18.20
N ILE A 459 -20.28 17.02 18.82
CA ILE A 459 -20.85 17.57 20.05
C ILE A 459 -21.50 18.93 19.76
N PRO A 460 -22.62 18.98 19.04
CA PRO A 460 -23.30 20.22 18.73
C PRO A 460 -23.86 20.82 20.03
N GLY A 461 -23.63 22.13 20.27
CA GLY A 461 -24.05 22.85 21.48
C GLY A 461 -22.92 23.07 22.49
N HIS A 462 -21.84 22.33 22.49
CA HIS A 462 -20.61 22.63 23.25
C HIS A 462 -19.69 23.59 22.48
N SER A 463 -19.89 23.75 21.18
CA SER A 463 -19.10 24.63 20.30
C SER A 463 -19.28 26.14 20.56
N THR A 464 -20.30 26.54 21.32
CA THR A 464 -20.56 27.95 21.64
C THR A 464 -19.83 28.42 22.90
N ASP A 465 -19.37 27.53 23.76
CA ASP A 465 -18.55 27.86 24.93
C ASP A 465 -17.13 27.24 24.77
N SER A 466 -16.21 28.01 24.17
CA SER A 466 -14.81 27.66 23.96
C SER A 466 -14.06 27.27 25.24
N ARG A 467 -14.64 27.55 26.43
CA ARG A 467 -14.06 27.17 27.72
C ARG A 467 -14.27 25.71 28.07
N LEU A 468 -15.21 25.00 27.40
CA LEU A 468 -15.53 23.60 27.67
C LEU A 468 -14.70 22.62 26.83
N ILE A 469 -14.19 23.06 25.65
CA ILE A 469 -13.33 22.28 24.78
C ILE A 469 -12.06 23.08 24.52
N THR A 470 -10.91 22.55 24.92
CA THR A 470 -9.61 23.23 24.76
C THR A 470 -8.63 22.29 24.11
N GLY A 471 -8.01 22.72 23.00
CA GLY A 471 -7.00 21.98 22.28
C GLY A 471 -5.61 22.57 22.43
N PHE A 472 -4.60 21.71 22.47
CA PHE A 472 -3.21 22.10 22.52
C PHE A 472 -2.41 21.40 21.41
N ASN A 473 -1.66 22.21 20.64
CA ASN A 473 -0.60 21.68 19.78
C ASN A 473 0.67 21.48 20.63
N TYR A 474 1.25 20.27 20.59
CA TYR A 474 2.52 19.98 21.26
C TYR A 474 3.68 19.71 20.28
N GLU A 475 3.56 20.20 19.04
CA GLU A 475 4.62 20.08 18.04
C GLU A 475 5.95 20.61 18.55
N ASN A 476 7.00 19.78 18.43
CA ASN A 476 8.35 20.05 18.95
C ASN A 476 8.47 20.24 20.48
N GLN A 477 7.42 19.98 21.26
CA GLN A 477 7.44 20.01 22.71
C GLN A 477 7.80 18.60 23.26
N ARG A 478 8.62 18.54 24.28
CA ARG A 478 9.00 17.29 24.95
C ARG A 478 8.44 17.16 26.37
N SER A 479 7.86 18.24 26.88
CA SER A 479 7.30 18.34 28.24
C SER A 479 6.10 19.27 28.28
N LEU A 480 5.25 19.09 29.28
CA LEU A 480 4.08 19.92 29.53
C LEU A 480 4.46 21.34 29.99
N THR A 481 3.83 22.35 29.42
CA THR A 481 3.87 23.72 29.95
C THR A 481 2.99 23.84 31.20
N GLU A 482 3.17 24.91 31.99
CA GLU A 482 2.35 25.17 33.16
C GLU A 482 0.87 25.45 32.80
N GLU A 483 0.62 26.04 31.63
CA GLU A 483 -0.72 26.23 31.10
C GLU A 483 -1.40 24.87 30.79
N GLN A 484 -0.68 23.97 30.12
CA GLN A 484 -1.17 22.62 29.80
C GLN A 484 -1.41 21.79 31.08
N LYS A 485 -0.51 21.87 32.09
CA LYS A 485 -0.71 21.22 33.39
C LYS A 485 -1.97 21.72 34.09
N ARG A 486 -2.19 23.06 34.07
CA ARG A 486 -3.42 23.65 34.62
C ARG A 486 -4.65 23.13 33.87
N ALA A 487 -4.62 23.13 32.54
CA ALA A 487 -5.72 22.63 31.73
C ALA A 487 -6.05 21.16 32.02
N VAL A 488 -5.03 20.28 32.16
CA VAL A 488 -5.21 18.89 32.59
C VAL A 488 -5.80 18.79 33.99
N THR A 489 -5.35 19.64 34.92
CA THR A 489 -5.87 19.66 36.29
C THR A 489 -7.35 20.06 36.35
N GLU A 490 -7.76 21.04 35.54
CA GLU A 490 -9.14 21.54 35.45
C GLU A 490 -10.04 20.71 34.54
N GLY A 491 -9.47 19.91 33.63
CA GLY A 491 -10.18 19.07 32.67
C GLY A 491 -10.81 17.84 33.32
N ASP A 492 -12.02 17.46 32.87
CA ASP A 492 -12.69 16.23 33.27
C ASP A 492 -12.26 15.04 32.40
N TYR A 493 -12.07 15.28 31.10
CA TYR A 493 -11.71 14.29 30.10
C TYR A 493 -10.49 14.75 29.31
N ILE A 494 -9.52 13.85 29.18
CA ILE A 494 -8.26 14.12 28.47
C ILE A 494 -8.17 13.19 27.25
N ILE A 495 -7.93 13.76 26.06
CA ILE A 495 -7.74 13.02 24.83
C ILE A 495 -6.35 13.35 24.27
N LEU A 496 -5.48 12.36 24.16
CA LEU A 496 -4.17 12.49 23.54
C LEU A 496 -4.20 11.85 22.16
N PHE A 497 -3.90 12.59 21.12
CA PHE A 497 -3.63 12.03 19.81
C PHE A 497 -2.12 11.90 19.60
N THR A 498 -1.68 10.74 19.11
CA THR A 498 -0.31 10.48 18.70
C THR A 498 -0.28 10.09 17.22
N ARG A 499 0.85 10.34 16.55
CA ARG A 499 1.05 10.01 15.14
C ARG A 499 2.50 9.64 14.91
N THR A 500 2.81 8.36 15.04
CA THR A 500 4.14 7.84 14.74
C THR A 500 4.14 7.09 13.41
N ALA A 501 5.23 7.18 12.67
CA ALA A 501 5.41 6.53 11.38
C ALA A 501 6.57 5.54 11.39
N THR A 502 7.58 5.76 12.22
CA THR A 502 8.82 4.99 12.25
C THR A 502 9.19 4.57 13.67
N ALA A 503 10.10 3.59 13.81
CA ALA A 503 10.64 3.20 15.11
C ALA A 503 11.32 4.37 15.84
N LYS A 504 11.93 5.31 15.10
CA LYS A 504 12.53 6.52 15.67
C LYS A 504 11.50 7.40 16.36
N ASP A 505 10.30 7.49 15.82
CA ASP A 505 9.20 8.29 16.39
C ASP A 505 8.67 7.67 17.69
N MET A 506 8.88 6.38 17.90
CA MET A 506 8.43 5.64 19.09
C MET A 506 9.42 5.69 20.27
N ALA A 507 10.64 6.19 20.08
CA ALA A 507 11.65 6.24 21.11
C ALA A 507 11.63 7.61 21.83
N PRO A 508 11.33 7.68 23.18
CA PRO A 508 11.26 8.96 23.89
C PRO A 508 12.55 9.78 23.85
N GLN A 509 13.72 9.14 23.65
CA GLN A 509 15.01 9.82 23.56
C GLN A 509 15.14 10.64 22.26
N SER A 510 14.57 10.17 21.16
CA SER A 510 14.66 10.79 19.83
C SER A 510 13.39 11.51 19.37
N SER A 511 12.23 11.13 19.92
CA SER A 511 10.91 11.65 19.52
C SER A 511 10.34 12.61 20.56
N PHE A 512 9.88 13.78 20.11
CA PHE A 512 9.09 14.67 20.97
C PHE A 512 7.71 14.08 21.25
N ILE A 513 7.11 13.36 20.29
CA ILE A 513 5.77 12.74 20.42
C ILE A 513 5.80 11.74 21.59
N ALA A 514 6.75 10.81 21.57
CA ALA A 514 6.85 9.79 22.60
C ALA A 514 7.21 10.38 23.98
N ALA A 515 8.11 11.37 24.03
CA ALA A 515 8.49 12.02 25.28
C ALA A 515 7.32 12.79 25.91
N TYR A 516 6.64 13.63 25.11
CA TYR A 516 5.51 14.42 25.57
C TYR A 516 4.34 13.53 26.02
N ALA A 517 4.00 12.52 25.20
CA ALA A 517 2.92 11.61 25.51
C ALA A 517 3.14 10.83 26.81
N ALA A 518 4.36 10.36 27.05
CA ALA A 518 4.70 9.66 28.30
C ALA A 518 4.54 10.58 29.53
N GLU A 519 4.98 11.84 29.46
CA GLU A 519 4.81 12.80 30.55
C GLU A 519 3.33 13.12 30.79
N LEU A 520 2.56 13.38 29.71
CA LEU A 520 1.13 13.68 29.83
C LEU A 520 0.36 12.51 30.47
N VAL A 521 0.62 11.27 30.05
CA VAL A 521 0.00 10.09 30.64
C VAL A 521 0.34 9.94 32.11
N SER A 522 1.62 10.13 32.48
CA SER A 522 2.06 10.10 33.88
C SER A 522 1.39 11.17 34.72
N TYR A 523 1.33 12.41 34.21
CA TYR A 523 0.72 13.55 34.91
C TYR A 523 -0.80 13.36 35.09
N ALA A 524 -1.52 12.93 34.04
CA ALA A 524 -2.94 12.65 34.09
C ALA A 524 -3.29 11.49 35.06
N ASN A 525 -2.47 10.44 35.10
CA ASN A 525 -2.64 9.33 36.02
C ASN A 525 -2.42 9.75 37.48
N ALA A 526 -1.41 10.61 37.76
CA ALA A 526 -1.17 11.13 39.10
C ALA A 526 -2.37 11.94 39.64
N LEU A 527 -3.18 12.52 38.76
CA LEU A 527 -4.42 13.25 39.08
C LEU A 527 -5.69 12.40 38.94
N ASP A 528 -5.54 11.11 38.72
CA ASP A 528 -6.65 10.16 38.45
C ASP A 528 -7.62 10.59 37.35
N LYS A 529 -7.13 11.26 36.30
CA LYS A 529 -7.96 11.77 35.19
C LYS A 529 -8.48 10.64 34.32
N ARG A 530 -9.68 10.83 33.74
CA ARG A 530 -10.21 10.01 32.66
C ARG A 530 -9.50 10.37 31.36
N MET A 531 -8.60 9.51 30.92
CA MET A 531 -7.74 9.76 29.77
C MET A 531 -7.79 8.63 28.76
N VAL A 532 -7.85 9.01 27.46
CA VAL A 532 -7.67 8.11 26.32
C VAL A 532 -6.52 8.61 25.44
N ALA A 533 -5.72 7.68 24.93
CA ALA A 533 -4.79 7.95 23.85
C ALA A 533 -5.28 7.30 22.54
N VAL A 534 -5.10 8.01 21.44
CA VAL A 534 -5.47 7.61 20.09
C VAL A 534 -4.25 7.61 19.20
N ALA A 535 -3.79 6.43 18.77
CA ALA A 535 -2.78 6.30 17.73
C ALA A 535 -3.44 6.46 16.36
N ILE A 536 -3.19 7.58 15.70
CA ILE A 536 -3.83 7.89 14.41
C ILE A 536 -3.22 7.05 13.30
N ARG A 537 -1.91 6.85 13.27
CA ARG A 537 -1.22 6.16 12.18
C ARG A 537 -0.82 4.74 12.59
N ASN A 538 0.44 4.52 12.95
CA ASN A 538 0.89 3.20 13.42
C ASN A 538 0.29 2.88 14.80
N PRO A 539 -0.14 1.64 15.05
CA PRO A 539 -0.81 1.29 16.31
C PRO A 539 0.16 1.01 17.47
N TYR A 540 1.47 1.20 17.29
CA TYR A 540 2.50 0.78 18.23
C TYR A 540 2.78 1.77 19.36
N ASP A 541 2.12 2.91 19.40
CA ASP A 541 2.40 4.03 20.33
C ASP A 541 2.18 3.64 21.80
N ILE A 542 1.37 2.61 22.05
CA ILE A 542 1.15 2.07 23.41
C ILE A 542 2.46 1.64 24.12
N GLN A 543 3.54 1.39 23.37
CA GLN A 543 4.83 0.99 23.94
C GLN A 543 5.44 2.07 24.86
N PHE A 544 5.27 3.33 24.51
CA PHE A 544 5.80 4.45 25.30
C PHE A 544 4.77 5.09 26.25
N ILE A 545 3.50 4.67 26.17
CA ILE A 545 2.40 5.10 27.02
C ILE A 545 1.65 3.91 27.64
N ALA A 546 2.39 2.88 28.03
CA ALA A 546 1.83 1.61 28.52
C ALA A 546 0.91 1.75 29.75
N GLU A 547 0.94 2.88 30.45
CA GLU A 547 0.12 3.14 31.64
C GLU A 547 -1.18 3.89 31.33
N VAL A 548 -1.48 4.22 30.05
CA VAL A 548 -2.73 4.88 29.69
C VAL A 548 -3.94 4.00 29.98
N LYS A 549 -5.01 4.57 30.55
CA LYS A 549 -6.21 3.82 30.97
C LYS A 549 -7.04 3.33 29.79
N ALA A 550 -7.13 4.11 28.71
CA ALA A 550 -7.81 3.72 27.48
C ALA A 550 -6.93 4.01 26.25
N TYR A 551 -6.97 3.10 25.26
CA TYR A 551 -6.17 3.22 24.03
C TYR A 551 -6.94 2.77 22.82
N LEU A 552 -6.97 3.62 21.79
CA LEU A 552 -7.55 3.39 20.47
C LEU A 552 -6.47 3.40 19.39
N ALA A 553 -6.62 2.55 18.38
CA ALA A 553 -5.86 2.57 17.14
C ALA A 553 -6.78 2.85 15.96
N ALA A 554 -6.41 3.82 15.10
CA ALA A 554 -7.24 4.32 14.00
C ALA A 554 -6.71 4.00 12.60
N TYR A 555 -5.40 3.70 12.44
CA TYR A 555 -4.73 3.30 11.19
C TYR A 555 -4.95 4.29 10.02
N SER A 556 -5.00 5.57 10.29
CA SER A 556 -5.38 6.63 9.37
C SER A 556 -4.25 7.66 9.19
N ASP A 557 -4.57 8.78 8.64
CA ASP A 557 -3.81 10.04 8.74
C ASP A 557 -4.79 11.19 8.98
N TRP A 558 -4.30 12.42 9.13
CA TRP A 558 -5.15 13.58 9.43
C TRP A 558 -6.23 13.86 8.37
N ASP A 559 -5.96 13.52 7.11
CA ASP A 559 -6.88 13.73 5.98
C ASP A 559 -7.97 12.64 5.85
N GLY A 560 -7.93 11.57 6.66
CA GLY A 560 -8.89 10.47 6.62
C GLY A 560 -9.90 10.50 7.77
N GLY A 561 -10.98 9.74 7.64
CA GLY A 561 -12.08 9.66 8.63
C GLY A 561 -11.73 9.00 9.96
N GLY A 562 -10.48 8.56 10.17
CA GLY A 562 -10.05 7.91 11.41
C GLY A 562 -10.14 8.82 12.64
N VAL A 563 -9.93 10.13 12.49
CA VAL A 563 -10.09 11.11 13.58
C VAL A 563 -11.55 11.20 14.00
N GLU A 564 -12.47 11.42 13.04
CA GLU A 564 -13.91 11.48 13.31
C GLU A 564 -14.42 10.17 13.91
N ALA A 565 -14.02 9.03 13.35
CA ALA A 565 -14.40 7.71 13.83
C ALA A 565 -13.91 7.44 15.27
N SER A 566 -12.67 7.85 15.61
CA SER A 566 -12.11 7.73 16.96
C SER A 566 -12.89 8.59 17.96
N LEU A 567 -13.20 9.83 17.62
CA LEU A 567 -13.98 10.72 18.48
C LEU A 567 -15.41 10.20 18.67
N ARG A 568 -16.08 9.73 17.60
CA ARG A 568 -17.39 9.06 17.72
C ARG A 568 -17.34 7.84 18.63
N THR A 569 -16.25 7.08 18.57
CA THR A 569 -16.00 5.97 19.50
C THR A 569 -15.84 6.47 20.92
N ILE A 570 -14.98 7.48 21.16
CA ILE A 570 -14.74 8.04 22.50
C ILE A 570 -16.02 8.52 23.16
N PHE A 571 -16.92 9.15 22.42
CA PHE A 571 -18.20 9.68 22.94
C PHE A 571 -19.38 8.69 22.80
N GLY A 572 -19.13 7.41 22.49
CA GLY A 572 -20.14 6.35 22.48
C GLY A 572 -21.06 6.32 21.25
N GLY A 573 -20.79 7.13 20.22
CA GLY A 573 -21.54 7.12 18.95
C GLY A 573 -21.22 5.91 18.07
N ILE A 574 -20.08 5.25 18.31
CA ILE A 574 -19.66 4.00 17.67
C ILE A 574 -19.22 3.03 18.75
N ASN A 575 -19.77 1.79 18.75
CA ASN A 575 -19.20 0.71 19.52
C ASN A 575 -18.04 0.10 18.72
N PRO A 576 -16.76 0.17 19.19
CA PRO A 576 -15.61 -0.27 18.44
C PRO A 576 -15.72 -1.74 18.05
N ALA A 577 -15.34 -2.08 16.82
CA ALA A 577 -15.43 -3.43 16.30
C ALA A 577 -14.14 -3.90 15.61
N GLY A 578 -13.20 -2.98 15.40
CA GLY A 578 -11.91 -3.27 14.79
C GLY A 578 -11.09 -4.28 15.60
N LYS A 579 -10.24 -5.02 14.91
CA LYS A 579 -9.28 -5.97 15.50
C LYS A 579 -7.88 -5.60 15.04
N LEU A 580 -6.90 -5.73 15.95
CA LEU A 580 -5.49 -5.47 15.61
C LEU A 580 -5.05 -6.34 14.41
N PRO A 581 -4.64 -5.76 13.29
CA PRO A 581 -4.12 -6.55 12.17
C PRO A 581 -2.67 -6.98 12.37
N VAL A 582 -2.01 -6.44 13.38
CA VAL A 582 -0.64 -6.75 13.78
C VAL A 582 -0.58 -6.93 15.30
N ALA A 583 0.41 -7.68 15.79
CA ALA A 583 0.69 -7.75 17.22
C ALA A 583 1.32 -6.42 17.69
N LEU A 584 0.96 -5.98 18.90
CA LEU A 584 1.60 -4.84 19.56
C LEU A 584 2.67 -5.36 20.51
N PRO A 585 3.94 -4.99 20.32
CA PRO A 585 5.01 -5.41 21.21
C PRO A 585 5.01 -4.64 22.53
N ASP A 586 5.54 -5.25 23.57
CA ASP A 586 5.93 -4.57 24.79
C ASP A 586 7.31 -3.90 24.66
N LYS A 587 7.74 -3.17 25.69
CA LYS A 587 9.03 -2.48 25.73
C LYS A 587 10.26 -3.42 25.66
N ASN A 588 10.08 -4.72 25.87
CA ASN A 588 11.14 -5.74 25.86
C ASN A 588 11.11 -6.58 24.57
N GLY A 589 10.21 -6.28 23.63
CA GLY A 589 10.02 -7.02 22.38
C GLY A 589 9.11 -8.24 22.49
N GLY A 590 8.50 -8.48 23.68
CA GLY A 590 7.43 -9.45 23.84
C GLY A 590 6.09 -8.95 23.26
N THR A 591 5.08 -9.83 23.20
CA THR A 591 3.75 -9.46 22.73
C THR A 591 2.91 -8.89 23.88
N LEU A 592 2.58 -7.60 23.82
CA LEU A 592 1.65 -6.94 24.75
C LEU A 592 0.19 -7.25 24.39
N TYR A 593 -0.17 -7.14 23.09
CA TYR A 593 -1.47 -7.52 22.56
C TYR A 593 -1.29 -8.30 21.25
N PRO A 594 -1.90 -9.47 21.10
CA PRO A 594 -1.76 -10.26 19.87
C PRO A 594 -2.54 -9.66 18.70
N ALA A 595 -2.17 -10.01 17.49
CA ALA A 595 -3.01 -9.79 16.32
C ALA A 595 -4.38 -10.44 16.51
N GLY A 596 -5.44 -9.83 16.00
CA GLY A 596 -6.82 -10.26 16.19
C GLY A 596 -7.47 -9.75 17.50
N PHE A 597 -6.70 -9.14 18.40
CA PHE A 597 -7.24 -8.55 19.63
C PHE A 597 -8.04 -7.27 19.35
N GLY A 598 -9.04 -6.99 20.14
CA GLY A 598 -9.84 -5.78 20.17
C GLY A 598 -11.06 -5.97 21.05
N MET A 599 -11.41 -4.93 21.80
CA MET A 599 -12.52 -4.90 22.77
C MET A 599 -13.73 -4.18 22.17
N ARG A 600 -14.89 -4.40 22.79
CA ARG A 600 -16.12 -3.62 22.57
C ARG A 600 -16.58 -3.02 23.88
N TYR A 601 -17.47 -2.04 23.79
CA TYR A 601 -18.17 -1.58 24.99
C TYR A 601 -19.16 -2.64 25.45
N GLY A 602 -19.08 -2.98 26.74
CA GLY A 602 -19.89 -4.02 27.36
C GLY A 602 -19.28 -5.44 27.33
N ASP A 603 -18.03 -5.59 26.81
CA ASP A 603 -17.27 -6.87 26.91
C ASP A 603 -16.71 -7.07 28.31
#